data_4ce9b8c9f8808640a877d41309bc13a6
#
_entry.id   4ce9b8c9f8808640a877d41309bc13a6
#
_cell.length_a   1.000
_cell.length_b   1.000
_cell.length_c   1.000
_cell.angle_alpha   90.00
_cell.angle_beta   90.00
_cell.angle_gamma   90.00
#
_symmetry.space_group_name_H-M   'P 1'
#
loop_
_entity.id
_entity.type
_entity.pdbx_description
1 polymer ?
#
loop_
_entity_poly.entity_id
_entity_poly.type
_entity_poly.pdbx_seq_one_letter_code
_entity_poly.pdbx_strand_id
1 'polypeptide(L)'
;MHAMDDLPYLDSADERADRWASTMAGHDRDDIVLAHADSSAEIGTTRILIREERESHEDATLAEFATRAHGAGNRAAEEAPDPHRTCFERDRDRILHDTSFRRLAGKTQVFVFPEDHQRTRMTHALEVTQVARSVAQALGLNVPLAEAMAIGHDCGHGPGGHASEDALSPYLVGGFDHALWGADVTLQPLNLCVETLDGIRNHSWSLPAPQTPEGEVVSWADRIAYVCHDFEDAVATGIVTEEMLPDIVAERCGRDRS
;
A
#
# COMPACT_ATOMS: atom_id res chain seq x y z
N MET A 1 -45.12 14.85 -16.41
CA MET A 1 -44.31 15.94 -15.85
C MET A 1 -44.64 15.96 -14.36
N HIS A 2 -44.05 14.99 -13.61
CA HIS A 2 -44.19 14.90 -12.17
C HIS A 2 -42.98 15.53 -11.52
N ALA A 3 -43.26 16.35 -10.56
CA ALA A 3 -42.38 17.29 -9.90
C ALA A 3 -41.11 16.63 -9.34
N MET A 4 -39.96 17.20 -9.69
CA MET A 4 -38.65 16.99 -9.03
C MET A 4 -38.55 17.81 -7.71
N ASP A 5 -39.68 18.25 -7.15
CA ASP A 5 -39.71 19.23 -6.04
C ASP A 5 -39.73 18.62 -4.64
N ASP A 6 -39.64 17.28 -4.50
CA ASP A 6 -39.70 16.61 -3.20
C ASP A 6 -38.41 15.78 -2.88
N LEU A 7 -37.24 16.23 -3.34
CA LEU A 7 -35.98 15.67 -2.82
C LEU A 7 -35.52 16.52 -1.62
N PRO A 8 -35.54 15.98 -0.37
CA PRO A 8 -35.25 16.74 0.84
C PRO A 8 -33.75 17.11 1.02
N TYR A 9 -32.99 17.18 -0.07
CA TYR A 9 -31.54 17.38 -0.05
C TYR A 9 -31.00 18.46 -0.99
N LEU A 10 -31.83 19.37 -1.47
CA LEU A 10 -31.35 20.53 -2.25
C LEU A 10 -31.26 21.77 -1.36
N ASP A 11 -30.40 21.72 -0.35
CA ASP A 11 -29.93 22.97 0.27
C ASP A 11 -29.27 23.82 -0.82
N SER A 12 -29.45 25.14 -0.73
CA SER A 12 -28.69 26.07 -1.54
C SER A 12 -27.17 25.85 -1.37
N ALA A 13 -26.38 26.29 -2.34
CA ALA A 13 -24.91 26.18 -2.22
C ALA A 13 -24.38 26.86 -0.94
N ASP A 14 -25.02 27.98 -0.56
CA ASP A 14 -24.65 28.74 0.65
C ASP A 14 -25.00 27.98 1.93
N GLU A 15 -26.19 27.38 2.02
CA GLU A 15 -26.59 26.55 3.18
C GLU A 15 -25.69 25.32 3.36
N ARG A 16 -25.24 24.70 2.25
CA ARG A 16 -24.27 23.60 2.31
C ARG A 16 -22.89 24.08 2.78
N ALA A 17 -22.44 25.24 2.29
CA ALA A 17 -21.17 25.83 2.69
C ALA A 17 -21.17 26.20 4.18
N ASP A 18 -22.25 26.81 4.67
CA ASP A 18 -22.41 27.17 6.08
C ASP A 18 -22.47 25.93 6.98
N ARG A 19 -23.16 24.86 6.55
CA ARG A 19 -23.18 23.59 7.26
C ARG A 19 -21.79 22.97 7.33
N TRP A 20 -21.06 22.93 6.22
CA TRP A 20 -19.69 22.41 6.21
C TRP A 20 -18.76 23.24 7.10
N ALA A 21 -18.84 24.57 7.02
CA ALA A 21 -18.04 25.45 7.85
C ALA A 21 -18.30 25.22 9.34
N SER A 22 -19.57 25.04 9.72
CA SER A 22 -19.95 24.78 11.13
C SER A 22 -19.44 23.42 11.65
N THR A 23 -19.27 22.42 10.77
CA THR A 23 -18.77 21.09 11.17
C THR A 23 -17.25 20.99 11.17
N MET A 24 -16.53 21.92 10.51
CA MET A 24 -15.07 21.88 10.43
C MET A 24 -14.35 22.30 11.72
N ALA A 25 -15.00 23.06 12.58
CA ALA A 25 -14.41 23.53 13.83
C ALA A 25 -14.36 22.44 14.93
N GLY A 26 -15.16 21.37 14.78
CA GLY A 26 -15.36 20.38 15.84
C GLY A 26 -16.17 20.93 17.02
N HIS A 27 -16.20 20.17 18.10
CA HIS A 27 -16.96 20.48 19.32
C HIS A 27 -16.05 20.39 20.53
N ASP A 28 -15.91 21.51 21.25
CA ASP A 28 -15.10 21.59 22.46
C ASP A 28 -15.72 20.77 23.59
N ARG A 29 -14.91 19.96 24.24
CA ARG A 29 -15.24 19.25 25.47
C ARG A 29 -14.01 19.28 26.39
N ASP A 30 -14.06 20.11 27.42
CA ASP A 30 -12.94 20.38 28.32
C ASP A 30 -11.68 20.80 27.50
N ASP A 31 -10.59 20.07 27.60
CA ASP A 31 -9.33 20.38 26.90
C ASP A 31 -9.18 19.65 25.53
N ILE A 32 -10.25 19.03 25.01
CA ILE A 32 -10.22 18.29 23.73
C ILE A 32 -11.31 18.78 22.78
N VAL A 33 -11.02 18.65 21.47
CA VAL A 33 -11.99 18.93 20.41
C VAL A 33 -12.47 17.59 19.83
N LEU A 34 -13.78 17.35 19.87
CA LEU A 34 -14.40 16.15 19.32
C LEU A 34 -15.01 16.44 17.95
N ALA A 35 -15.07 15.43 17.09
CA ALA A 35 -15.70 15.54 15.79
C ALA A 35 -17.24 15.66 15.88
N HIS A 36 -17.84 15.12 16.94
CA HIS A 36 -19.29 15.08 17.13
C HIS A 36 -19.68 15.59 18.51
N ALA A 37 -20.70 16.44 18.59
CA ALA A 37 -21.18 17.03 19.85
C ALA A 37 -21.71 15.97 20.84
N ASP A 38 -22.29 14.89 20.32
CA ASP A 38 -22.87 13.76 21.05
C ASP A 38 -21.94 12.56 21.21
N SER A 39 -20.64 12.74 20.92
CA SER A 39 -19.67 11.67 21.07
C SER A 39 -19.65 11.14 22.49
N SER A 40 -19.77 9.82 22.65
CA SER A 40 -19.59 9.10 23.91
C SER A 40 -18.16 8.59 24.10
N ALA A 41 -17.24 8.91 23.19
CA ALA A 41 -15.85 8.50 23.29
C ALA A 41 -15.18 9.17 24.49
N GLU A 42 -14.64 8.36 25.39
CA GLU A 42 -13.77 8.83 26.45
C GLU A 42 -12.33 8.91 25.91
N ILE A 43 -12.01 10.04 25.32
CA ILE A 43 -10.65 10.37 24.95
C ILE A 43 -10.06 11.14 26.13
N GLY A 44 -9.42 10.44 27.06
CA GLY A 44 -8.72 11.08 28.15
C GLY A 44 -7.49 11.87 27.66
N THR A 45 -6.83 12.59 28.54
CA THR A 45 -5.49 13.16 28.31
C THR A 45 -4.53 12.01 28.02
N THR A 46 -4.50 11.58 26.80
CA THR A 46 -3.70 10.45 26.37
C THR A 46 -2.25 10.87 26.26
N ARG A 47 -1.40 10.12 26.90
CA ARG A 47 0.02 10.17 26.63
C ARG A 47 0.22 9.88 25.13
N ILE A 48 0.78 10.84 24.41
CA ILE A 48 1.18 10.63 23.02
C ILE A 48 2.39 9.71 23.03
N LEU A 49 2.30 8.57 22.31
CA LEU A 49 3.42 7.68 22.10
C LEU A 49 4.45 8.36 21.19
N ILE A 50 5.65 8.53 21.71
CA ILE A 50 6.77 9.04 20.93
C ILE A 50 7.49 7.92 20.19
N ARG A 51 8.25 8.28 19.16
CA ARG A 51 8.97 7.32 18.32
C ARG A 51 9.84 6.35 19.11
N GLU A 52 10.61 6.83 20.06
CA GLU A 52 11.53 6.01 20.88
C GLU A 52 10.81 4.92 21.68
N GLU A 53 9.59 5.20 22.14
CA GLU A 53 8.77 4.21 22.84
C GLU A 53 8.25 3.13 21.89
N ARG A 54 7.94 3.51 20.66
CA ARG A 54 7.50 2.59 19.61
C ARG A 54 8.65 1.69 19.15
N GLU A 55 9.83 2.25 18.92
CA GLU A 55 11.06 1.50 18.61
C GLU A 55 11.39 0.51 19.75
N SER A 56 11.31 0.94 21.01
CA SER A 56 11.53 0.07 22.16
C SER A 56 10.50 -1.07 22.24
N HIS A 57 9.26 -0.80 21.84
CA HIS A 57 8.23 -1.84 21.76
C HIS A 57 8.52 -2.84 20.63
N GLU A 58 8.96 -2.37 19.47
CA GLU A 58 9.42 -3.23 18.37
C GLU A 58 10.57 -4.13 18.83
N ASP A 59 11.57 -3.57 19.48
CA ASP A 59 12.72 -4.34 20.02
C ASP A 59 12.31 -5.47 20.97
N ALA A 60 11.25 -5.24 21.74
CA ALA A 60 10.75 -6.21 22.71
C ALA A 60 9.82 -7.29 22.11
N THR A 61 9.17 -7.02 20.99
CA THR A 61 8.06 -7.84 20.47
C THR A 61 8.34 -8.50 19.13
N LEU A 62 9.21 -7.93 18.29
CA LEU A 62 9.55 -8.51 17.00
C LEU A 62 10.45 -9.75 17.14
N ALA A 63 10.35 -10.64 16.17
CA ALA A 63 11.21 -11.82 16.07
C ALA A 63 12.69 -11.40 15.99
N GLU A 64 13.60 -12.24 16.44
CA GLU A 64 15.04 -11.95 16.53
C GLU A 64 15.63 -11.50 15.18
N PHE A 65 15.19 -12.11 14.09
CA PHE A 65 15.66 -11.84 12.72
C PHE A 65 14.92 -10.71 11.99
N ALA A 66 13.88 -10.13 12.61
CA ALA A 66 13.13 -9.03 12.00
C ALA A 66 13.95 -7.73 11.94
N THR A 67 13.71 -6.92 10.92
CA THR A 67 14.38 -5.62 10.77
C THR A 67 13.85 -4.61 11.79
N ARG A 68 14.74 -3.88 12.46
CA ARG A 68 14.41 -2.88 13.49
C ARG A 68 14.41 -1.48 12.91
N ALA A 69 13.42 -0.68 13.30
CA ALA A 69 13.41 0.75 13.01
C ALA A 69 14.23 1.51 14.07
N HIS A 70 15.12 2.39 13.62
CA HIS A 70 15.90 3.24 14.52
C HIS A 70 16.04 4.66 13.98
N GLY A 71 15.63 5.65 14.78
CA GLY A 71 15.82 7.06 14.50
C GLY A 71 15.25 7.50 13.16
N ALA A 72 16.08 8.13 12.33
CA ALA A 72 15.70 8.55 10.99
C ALA A 72 15.74 7.41 9.96
N GLY A 73 16.32 6.24 10.30
CA GLY A 73 16.60 5.15 9.39
C GLY A 73 17.88 5.38 8.55
N ASN A 74 18.29 4.34 7.85
CA ASN A 74 19.46 4.36 6.95
C ASN A 74 19.04 4.94 5.59
N ARG A 75 19.37 6.21 5.35
CA ARG A 75 18.94 7.00 4.19
C ARG A 75 20.12 7.57 3.43
N ALA A 76 19.95 7.83 2.13
CA ALA A 76 20.96 8.43 1.29
C ALA A 76 21.29 9.88 1.72
N ALA A 77 20.29 10.67 2.07
CA ALA A 77 20.44 12.00 2.61
C ALA A 77 20.09 12.02 4.11
N GLU A 78 20.95 12.65 4.91
CA GLU A 78 20.71 12.81 6.34
C GLU A 78 19.48 13.68 6.60
N GLU A 79 18.63 13.27 7.53
CA GLU A 79 17.47 14.04 7.97
C GLU A 79 17.17 13.76 9.45
N ALA A 80 16.42 14.69 10.08
CA ALA A 80 16.00 14.50 11.46
C ALA A 80 14.94 13.37 11.56
N PRO A 81 14.98 12.57 12.63
CA PRO A 81 13.93 11.58 12.90
C PRO A 81 12.58 12.27 13.16
N ASP A 82 11.50 11.58 12.83
CA ASP A 82 10.14 12.03 13.17
C ASP A 82 9.90 11.83 14.67
N PRO A 83 9.20 12.75 15.35
CA PRO A 83 8.95 12.62 16.79
C PRO A 83 7.97 11.49 17.14
N HIS A 84 7.14 11.03 16.21
CA HIS A 84 6.05 10.08 16.47
C HIS A 84 6.10 8.81 15.63
N ARG A 85 6.58 8.90 14.38
CA ARG A 85 6.61 7.79 13.44
C ARG A 85 8.00 7.16 13.38
N THR A 86 8.04 5.83 13.28
CA THR A 86 9.26 5.10 12.95
C THR A 86 9.73 5.44 11.53
N CYS A 87 10.98 5.14 11.20
CA CYS A 87 11.54 5.43 9.88
C CYS A 87 10.77 4.72 8.76
N PHE A 88 10.31 3.49 8.98
CA PHE A 88 9.56 2.72 7.97
C PHE A 88 8.11 3.18 7.83
N GLU A 89 7.48 3.68 8.90
CA GLU A 89 6.17 4.33 8.79
C GLU A 89 6.26 5.61 7.94
N ARG A 90 7.34 6.38 8.09
CA ARG A 90 7.57 7.55 7.22
C ARG A 90 7.76 7.16 5.77
N ASP A 91 8.44 6.06 5.49
CA ASP A 91 8.63 5.57 4.13
C ASP A 91 7.29 5.17 3.50
N ARG A 92 6.48 4.38 4.21
CA ARG A 92 5.13 4.02 3.78
C ARG A 92 4.30 5.26 3.45
N ASP A 93 4.27 6.23 4.35
CA ASP A 93 3.48 7.45 4.17
C ASP A 93 4.00 8.28 2.98
N ARG A 94 5.33 8.39 2.79
CA ARG A 94 5.92 9.08 1.64
C ARG A 94 5.50 8.45 0.33
N ILE A 95 5.57 7.14 0.21
CA ILE A 95 5.16 6.42 -1.00
C ILE A 95 3.66 6.60 -1.24
N LEU A 96 2.82 6.39 -0.22
CA LEU A 96 1.37 6.50 -0.31
C LEU A 96 0.91 7.89 -0.80
N HIS A 97 1.60 8.95 -0.38
CA HIS A 97 1.30 10.32 -0.78
C HIS A 97 1.99 10.77 -2.07
N ASP A 98 2.88 9.96 -2.63
CA ASP A 98 3.57 10.30 -3.87
C ASP A 98 2.69 10.13 -5.11
N THR A 99 3.01 10.88 -6.15
CA THR A 99 2.30 10.82 -7.43
C THR A 99 2.54 9.51 -8.15
N SER A 100 3.67 8.85 -7.97
CA SER A 100 3.99 7.56 -8.60
C SER A 100 3.01 6.48 -8.15
N PHE A 101 2.67 6.42 -6.87
CA PHE A 101 1.66 5.51 -6.35
C PHE A 101 0.26 5.82 -6.91
N ARG A 102 -0.17 7.08 -6.86
CA ARG A 102 -1.48 7.47 -7.44
C ARG A 102 -1.61 7.15 -8.92
N ARG A 103 -0.51 7.24 -9.68
CA ARG A 103 -0.49 6.89 -11.11
C ARG A 103 -0.72 5.41 -11.39
N LEU A 104 -0.53 4.53 -10.42
CA LEU A 104 -0.85 3.10 -10.54
C LEU A 104 -2.33 2.87 -10.87
N ALA A 105 -3.23 3.77 -10.46
CA ALA A 105 -4.66 3.71 -10.80
C ALA A 105 -4.94 3.70 -12.32
N GLY A 106 -4.06 4.31 -13.12
CA GLY A 106 -4.18 4.36 -14.58
C GLY A 106 -3.29 3.36 -15.33
N LYS A 107 -2.62 2.43 -14.61
CA LYS A 107 -1.75 1.42 -15.23
C LYS A 107 -2.44 0.06 -15.24
N THR A 108 -2.23 -0.67 -16.34
CA THR A 108 -2.80 -2.01 -16.56
C THR A 108 -2.24 -3.03 -15.56
N GLN A 109 -3.12 -3.79 -14.89
CA GLN A 109 -2.74 -5.02 -14.19
C GLN A 109 -2.83 -6.20 -15.17
N VAL A 110 -4.03 -6.61 -15.54
CA VAL A 110 -4.30 -7.70 -16.51
C VAL A 110 -4.97 -7.15 -17.77
N PHE A 111 -5.98 -6.31 -17.61
CA PHE A 111 -6.79 -5.79 -18.71
C PHE A 111 -6.40 -4.37 -19.10
N VAL A 112 -6.23 -4.15 -20.41
CA VAL A 112 -6.07 -2.81 -20.99
C VAL A 112 -7.44 -2.13 -20.97
N PHE A 113 -7.55 -0.94 -20.39
CA PHE A 113 -8.80 -0.24 -20.14
C PHE A 113 -9.75 -1.06 -19.26
N PRO A 114 -9.38 -1.30 -17.97
CA PRO A 114 -10.19 -2.07 -17.06
C PRO A 114 -11.58 -1.44 -16.88
N GLU A 115 -12.61 -2.27 -16.77
CA GLU A 115 -13.93 -1.83 -16.36
C GLU A 115 -13.92 -1.45 -14.87
N ASP A 116 -14.96 -0.77 -14.41
CA ASP A 116 -15.09 -0.13 -13.09
C ASP A 116 -14.64 -1.02 -11.91
N HIS A 117 -14.95 -2.32 -11.95
CA HIS A 117 -14.65 -3.29 -10.89
C HIS A 117 -13.37 -4.10 -11.10
N GLN A 118 -12.73 -3.99 -12.26
CA GLN A 118 -11.51 -4.73 -12.56
C GLN A 118 -10.28 -4.09 -11.90
N ARG A 119 -9.30 -4.93 -11.56
CA ARG A 119 -8.11 -4.47 -10.86
C ARG A 119 -7.23 -3.57 -11.72
N THR A 120 -6.77 -2.49 -11.09
CA THR A 120 -5.65 -1.67 -11.55
C THR A 120 -4.39 -2.03 -10.77
N ARG A 121 -3.22 -1.57 -11.19
CA ARG A 121 -1.99 -1.76 -10.40
C ARG A 121 -2.06 -1.14 -9.00
N MET A 122 -2.84 -0.08 -8.82
CA MET A 122 -3.03 0.50 -7.49
C MET A 122 -3.82 -0.44 -6.58
N THR A 123 -4.92 -1.02 -7.05
CA THR A 123 -5.70 -1.97 -6.24
C THR A 123 -4.92 -3.25 -5.97
N HIS A 124 -4.16 -3.75 -6.96
CA HIS A 124 -3.21 -4.86 -6.76
C HIS A 124 -2.19 -4.54 -5.67
N ALA A 125 -1.51 -3.39 -5.72
CA ALA A 125 -0.55 -3.00 -4.69
C ALA A 125 -1.15 -2.92 -3.29
N LEU A 126 -2.42 -2.52 -3.15
CA LEU A 126 -3.15 -2.54 -1.88
C LEU A 126 -3.44 -3.98 -1.41
N GLU A 127 -3.80 -4.88 -2.31
CA GLU A 127 -4.02 -6.30 -2.00
C GLU A 127 -2.71 -6.99 -1.59
N VAL A 128 -1.60 -6.74 -2.32
CA VAL A 128 -0.24 -7.20 -1.93
C VAL A 128 0.11 -6.69 -0.53
N THR A 129 -0.18 -5.42 -0.24
CA THR A 129 0.09 -4.82 1.07
C THR A 129 -0.70 -5.53 2.18
N GLN A 130 -1.96 -5.86 1.93
CA GLN A 130 -2.79 -6.58 2.90
C GLN A 130 -2.23 -7.99 3.18
N VAL A 131 -1.81 -8.73 2.15
CA VAL A 131 -1.20 -10.06 2.30
C VAL A 131 0.13 -9.97 3.03
N ALA A 132 1.03 -9.08 2.59
CA ALA A 132 2.34 -8.87 3.20
C ALA A 132 2.23 -8.51 4.68
N ARG A 133 1.33 -7.59 5.02
CA ARG A 133 1.02 -7.21 6.40
C ARG A 133 0.60 -8.40 7.25
N SER A 134 -0.33 -9.21 6.75
CA SER A 134 -0.86 -10.37 7.48
C SER A 134 0.23 -11.40 7.76
N VAL A 135 1.07 -11.68 6.77
CA VAL A 135 2.19 -12.63 6.90
C VAL A 135 3.27 -12.08 7.82
N ALA A 136 3.68 -10.82 7.63
CA ALA A 136 4.68 -10.17 8.48
C ALA A 136 4.23 -10.13 9.95
N GLN A 137 2.98 -9.81 10.22
CA GLN A 137 2.41 -9.82 11.56
C GLN A 137 2.43 -11.22 12.19
N ALA A 138 2.04 -12.25 11.43
CA ALA A 138 2.03 -13.64 11.90
C ALA A 138 3.44 -14.17 12.23
N LEU A 139 4.46 -13.68 11.50
CA LEU A 139 5.85 -14.06 11.68
C LEU A 139 6.60 -13.17 12.70
N GLY A 140 5.97 -12.15 13.26
CA GLY A 140 6.61 -11.19 14.16
C GLY A 140 7.66 -10.30 13.48
N LEU A 141 7.48 -10.01 12.17
CA LEU A 141 8.34 -9.12 11.38
C LEU A 141 7.92 -7.66 11.49
N ASN A 142 8.74 -6.75 10.95
CA ASN A 142 8.43 -5.32 10.92
C ASN A 142 7.32 -5.01 9.90
N VAL A 143 6.10 -4.88 10.39
CA VAL A 143 4.92 -4.65 9.56
C VAL A 143 5.01 -3.33 8.77
N PRO A 144 5.37 -2.17 9.36
CA PRO A 144 5.57 -0.94 8.61
C PRO A 144 6.56 -1.05 7.45
N LEU A 145 7.65 -1.79 7.60
CA LEU A 145 8.62 -2.03 6.53
C LEU A 145 8.00 -2.87 5.41
N ALA A 146 7.34 -3.97 5.73
CA ALA A 146 6.64 -4.80 4.75
C ALA A 146 5.55 -4.01 4.00
N GLU A 147 4.78 -3.15 4.70
CA GLU A 147 3.78 -2.26 4.08
C GLU A 147 4.44 -1.26 3.12
N ALA A 148 5.55 -0.62 3.52
CA ALA A 148 6.26 0.36 2.69
C ALA A 148 6.78 -0.27 1.39
N MET A 149 7.41 -1.45 1.48
CA MET A 149 7.88 -2.20 0.31
C MET A 149 6.71 -2.60 -0.59
N ALA A 150 5.65 -3.17 -0.02
CA ALA A 150 4.49 -3.66 -0.78
C ALA A 150 3.74 -2.54 -1.50
N ILE A 151 3.54 -1.37 -0.88
CA ILE A 151 2.92 -0.21 -1.55
C ILE A 151 3.79 0.31 -2.69
N GLY A 152 5.12 0.24 -2.53
CA GLY A 152 6.08 0.80 -3.47
C GLY A 152 6.49 -0.10 -4.63
N HIS A 153 6.28 -1.43 -4.53
CA HIS A 153 6.92 -2.42 -5.41
C HIS A 153 6.66 -2.17 -6.90
N ASP A 154 5.47 -1.75 -7.27
CA ASP A 154 5.01 -1.54 -8.64
C ASP A 154 5.16 -0.09 -9.15
N CYS A 155 5.67 0.86 -8.33
CA CYS A 155 5.73 2.28 -8.69
C CYS A 155 6.58 2.57 -9.94
N GLY A 156 7.48 1.67 -10.31
CA GLY A 156 8.33 1.79 -11.49
C GLY A 156 7.70 1.34 -12.81
N HIS A 157 6.56 0.68 -12.81
CA HIS A 157 5.94 0.19 -14.05
C HIS A 157 5.58 1.28 -15.04
N GLY A 158 5.69 0.94 -16.34
CA GLY A 158 5.10 1.69 -17.43
C GLY A 158 3.57 1.52 -17.51
N PRO A 159 2.88 2.26 -18.41
CA PRO A 159 1.41 2.23 -18.51
C PRO A 159 0.81 0.85 -18.78
N GLY A 160 1.47 0.01 -19.56
CA GLY A 160 1.03 -1.35 -19.93
C GLY A 160 1.60 -2.45 -19.02
N GLY A 161 2.11 -2.12 -17.83
CA GLY A 161 2.71 -3.11 -16.94
C GLY A 161 3.91 -3.82 -17.57
N HIS A 162 3.98 -5.14 -17.48
CA HIS A 162 5.09 -5.93 -18.06
C HIS A 162 5.22 -5.78 -19.57
N ALA A 163 4.12 -5.56 -20.32
CA ALA A 163 4.21 -5.26 -21.75
C ALA A 163 4.99 -3.96 -22.03
N SER A 164 4.99 -3.01 -21.09
CA SER A 164 5.84 -1.82 -21.19
C SER A 164 7.33 -2.13 -21.01
N GLU A 165 7.69 -3.16 -20.24
CA GLU A 165 9.08 -3.59 -20.08
C GLU A 165 9.64 -4.10 -21.39
N ASP A 166 8.91 -4.99 -22.05
CA ASP A 166 9.28 -5.51 -23.38
C ASP A 166 9.40 -4.37 -24.40
N ALA A 167 8.45 -3.43 -24.40
CA ALA A 167 8.43 -2.34 -25.34
C ALA A 167 9.54 -1.31 -25.11
N LEU A 168 9.95 -1.06 -23.87
CA LEU A 168 10.94 -0.04 -23.52
C LEU A 168 12.37 -0.61 -23.47
N SER A 169 12.54 -1.90 -23.19
CA SER A 169 13.85 -2.55 -23.05
C SER A 169 14.80 -2.34 -24.23
N PRO A 170 14.34 -2.34 -25.51
CA PRO A 170 15.24 -2.06 -26.64
C PRO A 170 15.86 -0.68 -26.66
N TYR A 171 15.30 0.28 -25.90
CA TYR A 171 15.75 1.68 -25.86
C TYR A 171 16.65 2.00 -24.68
N LEU A 172 16.86 1.04 -23.77
CA LEU A 172 17.65 1.23 -22.55
C LEU A 172 18.81 0.25 -22.48
N VAL A 173 19.97 0.74 -22.06
CA VAL A 173 21.12 -0.11 -21.80
C VAL A 173 20.82 -1.00 -20.59
N GLY A 174 20.84 -2.31 -20.77
CA GLY A 174 20.48 -3.27 -19.73
C GLY A 174 18.99 -3.65 -19.66
N GLY A 175 18.16 -3.06 -20.55
CA GLY A 175 16.71 -3.29 -20.55
C GLY A 175 15.96 -2.39 -19.55
N PHE A 176 14.63 -2.52 -19.54
CA PHE A 176 13.76 -1.87 -18.57
C PHE A 176 13.17 -2.92 -17.62
N ASP A 177 13.37 -2.71 -16.33
CA ASP A 177 12.80 -3.52 -15.26
C ASP A 177 12.13 -2.59 -14.26
N HIS A 178 10.85 -2.84 -13.95
CA HIS A 178 10.05 -1.95 -13.10
C HIS A 178 10.55 -1.88 -11.66
N ALA A 179 11.07 -3.00 -11.13
CA ALA A 179 11.53 -3.06 -9.75
C ALA A 179 12.80 -2.19 -9.58
N LEU A 180 13.77 -2.35 -10.50
CA LEU A 180 14.98 -1.53 -10.53
C LEU A 180 14.64 -0.06 -10.78
N TRP A 181 13.79 0.23 -11.76
CA TRP A 181 13.39 1.60 -12.09
C TRP A 181 12.59 2.25 -10.95
N GLY A 182 11.74 1.46 -10.27
CA GLY A 182 10.97 1.88 -9.10
C GLY A 182 11.87 2.38 -7.98
N ALA A 183 12.82 1.55 -7.56
CA ALA A 183 13.71 1.86 -6.45
C ALA A 183 14.73 2.95 -6.80
N ASP A 184 15.39 2.85 -7.97
CA ASP A 184 16.57 3.66 -8.29
C ASP A 184 16.23 5.00 -8.94
N VAL A 185 15.05 5.14 -9.54
CA VAL A 185 14.64 6.34 -10.29
C VAL A 185 13.36 6.94 -9.74
N THR A 186 12.26 6.16 -9.73
CA THR A 186 10.94 6.71 -9.42
C THR A 186 10.81 7.17 -7.96
N LEU A 187 11.25 6.34 -7.02
CA LEU A 187 11.12 6.58 -5.59
C LEU A 187 12.38 7.19 -4.96
N GLN A 188 13.49 7.27 -5.71
CA GLN A 188 14.75 7.84 -5.25
C GLN A 188 14.60 9.26 -4.63
N PRO A 189 13.77 10.18 -5.21
CA PRO A 189 13.60 11.51 -4.63
C PRO A 189 12.94 11.54 -3.25
N LEU A 190 12.29 10.44 -2.82
CA LEU A 190 11.61 10.35 -1.52
C LEU A 190 12.58 10.13 -0.35
N ASN A 191 13.86 9.88 -0.61
CA ASN A 191 14.87 9.60 0.42
C ASN A 191 14.42 8.50 1.39
N LEU A 192 13.98 7.35 0.83
CA LEU A 192 13.53 6.20 1.60
C LEU A 192 14.71 5.48 2.27
N CYS A 193 14.45 4.67 3.28
CA CYS A 193 15.44 3.79 3.90
C CYS A 193 15.99 2.79 2.88
N VAL A 194 17.25 2.43 3.04
CA VAL A 194 17.91 1.46 2.14
C VAL A 194 17.22 0.10 2.19
N GLU A 195 16.69 -0.30 3.33
CA GLU A 195 15.93 -1.53 3.51
C GLU A 195 14.63 -1.50 2.69
N THR A 196 13.90 -0.39 2.71
CA THR A 196 12.70 -0.19 1.91
C THR A 196 12.99 -0.26 0.42
N LEU A 197 14.05 0.43 -0.03
CA LEU A 197 14.46 0.42 -1.43
C LEU A 197 14.97 -0.95 -1.87
N ASP A 198 15.68 -1.68 -1.01
CA ASP A 198 16.15 -3.04 -1.29
C ASP A 198 14.97 -4.00 -1.53
N GLY A 199 13.96 -3.98 -0.65
CA GLY A 199 12.77 -4.81 -0.82
C GLY A 199 11.97 -4.46 -2.09
N ILE A 200 11.84 -3.18 -2.43
CA ILE A 200 11.20 -2.75 -3.68
C ILE A 200 12.02 -3.20 -4.89
N ARG A 201 13.33 -3.00 -4.84
CA ARG A 201 14.26 -3.35 -5.92
C ARG A 201 14.29 -4.85 -6.24
N ASN A 202 14.18 -5.68 -5.20
CA ASN A 202 14.43 -7.11 -5.29
C ASN A 202 13.17 -7.98 -5.06
N HIS A 203 11.96 -7.41 -5.16
CA HIS A 203 10.73 -8.17 -4.94
C HIS A 203 10.46 -9.18 -6.05
N SER A 204 10.92 -8.93 -7.28
CA SER A 204 10.72 -9.85 -8.41
C SER A 204 11.65 -11.06 -8.31
N TRP A 205 11.11 -12.24 -8.56
CA TRP A 205 11.87 -13.49 -8.49
C TRP A 205 12.95 -13.65 -9.58
N SER A 206 12.96 -12.78 -10.58
CA SER A 206 14.00 -12.69 -11.60
C SER A 206 15.26 -11.95 -11.14
N LEU A 207 15.17 -11.26 -10.01
CA LEU A 207 16.23 -10.44 -9.41
C LEU A 207 16.87 -11.14 -8.21
N PRO A 208 18.01 -10.63 -7.69
CA PRO A 208 18.58 -11.16 -6.45
C PRO A 208 17.59 -11.09 -5.29
N ALA A 209 17.71 -12.01 -4.32
CA ALA A 209 16.85 -11.99 -3.14
C ALA A 209 17.02 -10.69 -2.34
N PRO A 210 15.95 -10.14 -1.77
CA PRO A 210 16.04 -9.01 -0.84
C PRO A 210 16.84 -9.39 0.40
N GLN A 211 17.45 -8.40 1.06
CA GLN A 211 18.33 -8.62 2.19
C GLN A 211 17.58 -8.80 3.51
N THR A 212 16.28 -8.47 3.54
CA THR A 212 15.46 -8.54 4.75
C THR A 212 14.38 -9.61 4.64
N PRO A 213 13.99 -10.24 5.76
CA PRO A 213 12.87 -11.19 5.76
C PRO A 213 11.54 -10.52 5.38
N GLU A 214 11.36 -9.21 5.66
CA GLU A 214 10.20 -8.45 5.23
C GLU A 214 10.14 -8.34 3.70
N GLY A 215 11.28 -8.14 3.03
CA GLY A 215 11.37 -8.13 1.57
C GLY A 215 11.01 -9.49 0.96
N GLU A 216 11.48 -10.59 1.56
CA GLU A 216 11.09 -11.95 1.14
C GLU A 216 9.58 -12.17 1.29
N VAL A 217 8.97 -11.69 2.37
CA VAL A 217 7.50 -11.73 2.56
C VAL A 217 6.79 -10.96 1.45
N VAL A 218 7.30 -9.80 1.06
CA VAL A 218 6.68 -9.00 -0.02
C VAL A 218 6.78 -9.72 -1.37
N SER A 219 7.93 -10.34 -1.69
CA SER A 219 8.10 -11.16 -2.90
C SER A 219 7.08 -12.30 -2.98
N TRP A 220 6.78 -12.96 -1.86
CA TRP A 220 5.74 -13.97 -1.78
C TRP A 220 4.33 -13.37 -1.84
N ALA A 221 4.10 -12.25 -1.16
CA ALA A 221 2.79 -11.61 -1.14
C ALA A 221 2.34 -11.15 -2.52
N ASP A 222 3.25 -10.58 -3.32
CA ASP A 222 3.00 -10.23 -4.71
C ASP A 222 2.61 -11.47 -5.52
N ARG A 223 3.38 -12.57 -5.42
CA ARG A 223 3.10 -13.83 -6.10
C ARG A 223 1.73 -14.40 -5.72
N ILE A 224 1.40 -14.40 -4.42
CA ILE A 224 0.11 -14.89 -3.93
C ILE A 224 -1.02 -14.03 -4.49
N ALA A 225 -0.87 -12.70 -4.42
CA ALA A 225 -1.88 -11.76 -4.87
C ALA A 225 -2.17 -11.94 -6.36
N TYR A 226 -1.16 -11.92 -7.24
CA TYR A 226 -1.43 -12.01 -8.66
C TYR A 226 -1.97 -13.39 -9.07
N VAL A 227 -1.49 -14.50 -8.49
CA VAL A 227 -1.99 -15.84 -8.81
C VAL A 227 -3.46 -15.99 -8.41
N CYS A 228 -3.83 -15.50 -7.23
CA CYS A 228 -5.20 -15.66 -6.75
C CYS A 228 -6.16 -14.63 -7.38
N HIS A 229 -5.78 -13.37 -7.42
CA HIS A 229 -6.67 -12.29 -7.80
C HIS A 229 -6.81 -12.17 -9.33
N ASP A 230 -5.73 -12.35 -10.08
CA ASP A 230 -5.78 -12.32 -11.54
C ASP A 230 -6.55 -13.54 -12.09
N PHE A 231 -6.50 -14.67 -11.37
CA PHE A 231 -7.35 -15.82 -11.69
C PHE A 231 -8.84 -15.49 -11.50
N GLU A 232 -9.23 -14.86 -10.41
CA GLU A 232 -10.61 -14.41 -10.19
C GLU A 232 -11.11 -13.48 -11.30
N ASP A 233 -10.30 -12.47 -11.67
CA ASP A 233 -10.63 -11.53 -12.75
C ASP A 233 -10.75 -12.26 -14.10
N ALA A 234 -9.90 -13.25 -14.37
CA ALA A 234 -9.96 -14.06 -15.58
C ALA A 234 -11.21 -14.96 -15.62
N VAL A 235 -11.65 -15.49 -14.48
CA VAL A 235 -12.91 -16.23 -14.36
C VAL A 235 -14.11 -15.30 -14.58
N ALA A 236 -14.12 -14.15 -13.92
CA ALA A 236 -15.21 -13.18 -14.02
C ALA A 236 -15.41 -12.66 -15.45
N THR A 237 -14.35 -12.60 -16.26
CA THR A 237 -14.39 -12.19 -17.67
C THR A 237 -14.59 -13.36 -18.65
N GLY A 238 -14.65 -14.61 -18.14
CA GLY A 238 -14.86 -15.80 -18.96
C GLY A 238 -13.63 -16.23 -19.78
N ILE A 239 -12.43 -15.72 -19.48
CA ILE A 239 -11.19 -16.16 -20.12
C ILE A 239 -10.78 -17.56 -19.66
N VAL A 240 -11.01 -17.85 -18.38
CA VAL A 240 -10.82 -19.17 -17.77
C VAL A 240 -12.09 -19.57 -17.00
N THR A 241 -12.20 -20.86 -16.65
CA THR A 241 -13.28 -21.34 -15.76
C THR A 241 -12.67 -21.97 -14.50
N GLU A 242 -13.44 -22.05 -13.43
CA GLU A 242 -12.97 -22.66 -12.17
C GLU A 242 -12.55 -24.12 -12.34
N GLU A 243 -13.16 -24.86 -13.31
CA GLU A 243 -12.81 -26.25 -13.62
C GLU A 243 -11.41 -26.40 -14.23
N MET A 244 -10.81 -25.31 -14.75
CA MET A 244 -9.42 -25.30 -15.25
C MET A 244 -8.41 -25.31 -14.10
N LEU A 245 -8.84 -25.06 -12.85
CA LEU A 245 -7.96 -25.15 -11.70
C LEU A 245 -7.54 -26.62 -11.48
N PRO A 246 -6.23 -26.91 -11.33
CA PRO A 246 -5.81 -28.27 -11.00
C PRO A 246 -6.43 -28.79 -9.71
N ASP A 247 -6.88 -30.06 -9.71
CA ASP A 247 -7.57 -30.65 -8.56
C ASP A 247 -6.78 -30.48 -7.25
N ILE A 248 -5.48 -30.68 -7.29
CA ILE A 248 -4.61 -30.51 -6.09
C ILE A 248 -4.63 -29.08 -5.53
N VAL A 249 -4.82 -28.05 -6.39
CA VAL A 249 -4.94 -26.66 -5.95
C VAL A 249 -6.32 -26.44 -5.34
N ALA A 250 -7.37 -26.90 -6.03
CA ALA A 250 -8.74 -26.79 -5.54
C ALA A 250 -8.93 -27.48 -4.19
N GLU A 251 -8.30 -28.64 -3.97
CA GLU A 251 -8.37 -29.38 -2.70
C GLU A 251 -7.63 -28.70 -1.56
N ARG A 252 -6.49 -28.03 -1.83
CA ARG A 252 -5.63 -27.44 -0.79
C ARG A 252 -5.94 -25.98 -0.49
N CYS A 253 -6.33 -25.22 -1.48
CA CYS A 253 -6.48 -23.78 -1.40
C CYS A 253 -7.95 -23.34 -1.50
N GLY A 254 -8.87 -24.24 -1.86
CA GLY A 254 -10.24 -23.88 -2.19
C GLY A 254 -10.38 -23.39 -3.63
N ARG A 255 -11.59 -22.97 -4.00
CA ARG A 255 -11.92 -22.40 -5.32
C ARG A 255 -12.31 -20.94 -5.25
N ASP A 256 -12.46 -20.39 -4.05
CA ASP A 256 -12.84 -19.04 -3.75
C ASP A 256 -12.08 -18.49 -2.53
N ARG A 257 -12.33 -17.22 -2.20
CA ARG A 257 -11.74 -16.52 -1.05
C ARG A 257 -12.38 -16.84 0.30
N SER A 258 -12.94 -17.96 0.51
CA SER A 258 -13.60 -18.30 1.81
C SER A 258 -12.61 -18.47 2.97
#